data_1c2a5e9f9de1a9c76699b25421555d7a
#
_entry.id   1c2a5e9f9de1a9c76699b25421555d7a
#
_cell.length_a   1.000
_cell.length_b   1.000
_cell.length_c   1.000
_cell.angle_alpha   90.00
_cell.angle_beta   90.00
_cell.angle_gamma   90.00
#
_symmetry.space_group_name_H-M   'P 1'
#
loop_
_entity.id
_entity.type
_entity.pdbx_description
1 polymer ?
#
loop_
_entity_poly.entity_id
_entity_poly.type
_entity_poly.pdbx_seq_one_letter_code
_entity_poly.pdbx_strand_id
1 'polypeptide(L)'
;MAPPDATTTLVDLEQRLARAWVERDRAFIDALLAPEWAVTDASGAVLTKQTVLEQTFASSERRIESMVIDDLKVRIFGEAAVATGRTRASGSYQGQRATATLRFTDVFVLRNGKWMIVASHGSSLAR
;
A
#
# COMPACT_ATOMS: atom_id res chain seq x y z
N MET A 1 23.78 -18.96 -6.37
CA MET A 1 23.49 -17.61 -5.91
C MET A 1 22.36 -17.67 -4.88
N ALA A 2 22.55 -17.04 -3.75
CA ALA A 2 21.51 -16.99 -2.72
C ALA A 2 20.34 -16.13 -3.20
N PRO A 3 19.09 -16.51 -2.85
CA PRO A 3 17.96 -15.66 -3.17
C PRO A 3 18.06 -14.34 -2.41
N PRO A 4 17.40 -13.27 -2.91
CA PRO A 4 17.36 -12.02 -2.17
C PRO A 4 16.77 -12.25 -0.78
N ASP A 5 17.26 -11.50 0.20
CA ASP A 5 16.66 -11.50 1.52
C ASP A 5 15.20 -11.04 1.43
N ALA A 6 14.28 -11.79 2.04
CA ALA A 6 12.87 -11.47 2.01
C ALA A 6 12.59 -10.07 2.56
N THR A 7 13.32 -9.67 3.60
CA THR A 7 13.17 -8.31 4.15
C THR A 7 13.46 -7.26 3.10
N THR A 8 14.58 -7.40 2.37
CA THR A 8 14.94 -6.47 1.30
C THR A 8 13.88 -6.45 0.20
N THR A 9 13.37 -7.63 -0.17
CA THR A 9 12.34 -7.74 -1.19
C THR A 9 11.07 -6.98 -0.76
N LEU A 10 10.63 -7.15 0.49
CA LEU A 10 9.41 -6.53 0.96
C LEU A 10 9.56 -5.02 1.14
N VAL A 11 10.73 -4.56 1.59
CA VAL A 11 11.02 -3.13 1.64
C VAL A 11 10.93 -2.52 0.24
N ASP A 12 11.52 -3.19 -0.75
CA ASP A 12 11.45 -2.74 -2.13
C ASP A 12 10.01 -2.70 -2.65
N LEU A 13 9.22 -3.73 -2.36
CA LEU A 13 7.83 -3.78 -2.80
C LEU A 13 7.00 -2.64 -2.21
N GLU A 14 7.21 -2.30 -0.92
CA GLU A 14 6.52 -1.18 -0.30
C GLU A 14 6.87 0.15 -0.98
N GLN A 15 8.15 0.36 -1.27
CA GLN A 15 8.58 1.59 -1.94
C GLN A 15 8.03 1.67 -3.37
N ARG A 16 8.02 0.54 -4.07
CA ARG A 16 7.47 0.48 -5.42
C ARG A 16 5.96 0.69 -5.42
N LEU A 17 5.27 0.18 -4.39
CA LEU A 17 3.83 0.40 -4.26
C LEU A 17 3.51 1.87 -4.06
N ALA A 18 4.27 2.56 -3.20
CA ALA A 18 4.09 3.99 -3.00
C ALA A 18 4.23 4.76 -4.32
N ARG A 19 5.25 4.42 -5.11
CA ARG A 19 5.48 5.03 -6.42
C ARG A 19 4.35 4.71 -7.39
N ALA A 20 3.84 3.47 -7.34
CA ALA A 20 2.78 3.03 -8.23
C ALA A 20 1.47 3.80 -7.99
N TRP A 21 1.15 4.15 -6.76
CA TRP A 21 -0.01 4.99 -6.48
C TRP A 21 0.12 6.37 -7.13
N VAL A 22 1.32 6.96 -7.05
CA VAL A 22 1.59 8.28 -7.64
C VAL A 22 1.54 8.22 -9.17
N GLU A 23 2.17 7.21 -9.74
CA GLU A 23 2.27 7.05 -11.20
C GLU A 23 1.02 6.42 -11.81
N ARG A 24 0.06 6.02 -10.98
CA ARG A 24 -1.17 5.36 -11.40
C ARG A 24 -0.89 4.08 -12.19
N ASP A 25 0.09 3.32 -11.70
CA ASP A 25 0.48 2.04 -12.28
C ASP A 25 -0.47 0.95 -11.78
N ARG A 26 -1.64 0.88 -12.40
CA ARG A 26 -2.69 -0.05 -12.00
C ARG A 26 -2.23 -1.50 -12.09
N ALA A 27 -1.46 -1.85 -13.14
CA ALA A 27 -1.03 -3.22 -13.33
C ALA A 27 -0.16 -3.70 -12.17
N PHE A 28 0.76 -2.86 -11.69
CA PHE A 28 1.61 -3.21 -10.56
C PHE A 28 0.78 -3.37 -9.28
N ILE A 29 -0.12 -2.42 -9.02
CA ILE A 29 -0.97 -2.45 -7.83
C ILE A 29 -1.86 -3.69 -7.84
N ASP A 30 -2.49 -3.97 -8.98
CA ASP A 30 -3.37 -5.13 -9.11
C ASP A 30 -2.64 -6.44 -8.89
N ALA A 31 -1.40 -6.54 -9.38
CA ALA A 31 -0.59 -7.76 -9.21
C ALA A 31 -0.13 -7.95 -7.78
N LEU A 32 0.15 -6.86 -7.04
CA LEU A 32 0.66 -6.95 -5.67
C LEU A 32 -0.46 -7.21 -4.65
N LEU A 33 -1.65 -6.67 -4.88
CA LEU A 33 -2.77 -6.88 -3.97
C LEU A 33 -3.44 -8.22 -4.30
N ALA A 34 -3.54 -9.10 -3.29
CA ALA A 34 -4.19 -10.40 -3.46
C ALA A 34 -5.67 -10.22 -3.81
N PRO A 35 -6.28 -11.20 -4.49
CA PRO A 35 -7.71 -11.09 -4.84
C PRO A 35 -8.62 -10.84 -3.64
N GLU A 36 -8.27 -11.39 -2.47
CA GLU A 36 -9.06 -11.22 -1.25
C GLU A 36 -8.64 -10.00 -0.43
N TRP A 37 -7.69 -9.20 -0.92
CA TRP A 37 -7.20 -8.06 -0.16
C TRP A 37 -8.34 -7.14 0.26
N ALA A 38 -8.26 -6.67 1.50
CA ALA A 38 -9.14 -5.64 2.02
C ALA A 38 -8.32 -4.69 2.87
N VAL A 39 -8.75 -3.45 2.94
CA VAL A 39 -8.11 -2.42 3.75
C VAL A 39 -9.13 -1.84 4.72
N THR A 40 -8.69 -1.65 5.97
CA THR A 40 -9.43 -0.84 6.92
C THR A 40 -8.82 0.55 6.87
N ASP A 41 -9.61 1.53 6.47
CA ASP A 41 -9.11 2.89 6.31
C ASP A 41 -9.17 3.67 7.64
N ALA A 42 -8.70 4.93 7.60
CA ALA A 42 -8.58 5.74 8.80
C ALA A 42 -9.94 6.06 9.45
N SER A 43 -11.04 5.91 8.72
CA SER A 43 -12.37 6.13 9.27
C SER A 43 -12.95 4.87 9.92
N GLY A 44 -12.27 3.73 9.76
CA GLY A 44 -12.76 2.44 10.22
C GLY A 44 -13.57 1.68 9.17
N ALA A 45 -13.72 2.22 7.98
CA ALA A 45 -14.42 1.52 6.90
C ALA A 45 -13.54 0.42 6.32
N VAL A 46 -14.14 -0.71 5.99
CA VAL A 46 -13.44 -1.82 5.35
C VAL A 46 -13.79 -1.80 3.86
N LEU A 47 -12.76 -1.69 3.02
CA LEU A 47 -12.92 -1.60 1.57
C LEU A 47 -12.28 -2.80 0.91
N THR A 48 -12.96 -3.35 -0.09
CA THR A 48 -12.42 -4.47 -0.88
C THR A 48 -11.44 -3.96 -1.93
N LYS A 49 -10.63 -4.87 -2.47
CA LYS A 49 -9.73 -4.55 -3.57
C LYS A 49 -10.49 -3.91 -4.74
N GLN A 50 -11.62 -4.49 -5.12
CA GLN A 50 -12.40 -3.97 -6.23
C GLN A 50 -12.83 -2.53 -5.98
N THR A 51 -13.35 -2.25 -4.79
CA THR A 51 -13.80 -0.90 -4.44
C THR A 51 -12.65 0.10 -4.50
N VAL A 52 -11.50 -0.27 -3.93
CA VAL A 52 -10.34 0.64 -3.92
C VAL A 52 -9.86 0.92 -5.33
N LEU A 53 -9.74 -0.12 -6.16
CA LEU A 53 -9.29 0.08 -7.55
C LEU A 53 -10.28 0.91 -8.36
N GLU A 54 -11.58 0.69 -8.17
CA GLU A 54 -12.59 1.50 -8.85
C GLU A 54 -12.52 2.97 -8.42
N GLN A 55 -12.44 3.24 -7.11
CA GLN A 55 -12.35 4.60 -6.62
C GLN A 55 -11.08 5.30 -7.07
N THR A 56 -9.99 4.56 -7.16
CA THR A 56 -8.70 5.14 -7.53
C THR A 56 -8.61 5.43 -9.03
N PHE A 57 -9.14 4.55 -9.87
CA PHE A 57 -8.88 4.60 -11.31
C PHE A 57 -10.09 4.98 -12.16
N ALA A 58 -11.29 5.10 -11.58
CA ALA A 58 -12.48 5.45 -12.34
C ALA A 58 -12.48 6.90 -12.84
N SER A 59 -11.73 7.77 -12.17
CA SER A 59 -11.72 9.20 -12.46
C SER A 59 -10.33 9.78 -12.23
N SER A 60 -9.99 10.82 -12.99
CA SER A 60 -8.76 11.57 -12.77
C SER A 60 -8.93 12.67 -11.72
N GLU A 61 -10.11 12.82 -11.14
CA GLU A 61 -10.37 13.86 -10.14
C GLU A 61 -9.60 13.64 -8.85
N ARG A 62 -9.31 12.38 -8.53
CA ARG A 62 -8.53 12.03 -7.34
C ARG A 62 -7.13 11.65 -7.78
N ARG A 63 -6.15 12.39 -7.33
CA ARG A 63 -4.74 12.16 -7.69
C ARG A 63 -3.87 12.20 -6.45
N ILE A 64 -2.98 11.22 -6.36
CA ILE A 64 -1.90 11.24 -5.37
C ILE A 64 -0.69 11.80 -6.09
N GLU A 65 -0.17 12.92 -5.60
CA GLU A 65 0.94 13.62 -6.24
C GLU A 65 2.28 13.24 -5.63
N SER A 66 2.29 12.88 -4.35
CA SER A 66 3.49 12.37 -3.71
C SER A 66 3.11 11.38 -2.61
N MET A 67 3.97 10.40 -2.39
CA MET A 67 3.79 9.43 -1.32
C MET A 67 5.18 8.97 -0.88
N VAL A 68 5.53 9.25 0.37
CA VAL A 68 6.82 8.91 0.95
C VAL A 68 6.58 7.99 2.14
N ILE A 69 7.30 6.87 2.17
CA ILE A 69 7.24 5.93 3.29
C ILE A 69 8.52 6.09 4.10
N ASP A 70 8.37 6.20 5.41
CA ASP A 70 9.50 6.16 6.33
C ASP A 70 9.15 5.30 7.55
N ASP A 71 10.12 5.11 8.44
CA ASP A 71 9.97 4.27 9.64
C ASP A 71 9.42 2.88 9.28
N LEU A 72 9.90 2.33 8.17
CA LEU A 72 9.43 1.06 7.63
C LEU A 72 10.14 -0.10 8.32
N LYS A 73 9.36 -1.02 8.88
CA LYS A 73 9.86 -2.23 9.54
C LYS A 73 9.14 -3.44 8.97
N VAL A 74 9.91 -4.47 8.64
CA VAL A 74 9.39 -5.71 8.08
C VAL A 74 9.76 -6.85 9.00
N ARG A 75 8.77 -7.68 9.34
CA ARG A 75 8.97 -8.89 10.15
C ARG A 75 8.49 -10.08 9.34
N ILE A 76 9.36 -11.10 9.23
CA ILE A 76 9.08 -12.30 8.43
C ILE A 76 8.68 -13.45 9.34
N PHE A 77 7.61 -14.14 8.99
CA PHE A 77 7.09 -15.30 9.72
C PHE A 77 6.85 -16.43 8.72
N GLY A 78 7.93 -17.08 8.26
CA GLY A 78 7.80 -18.12 7.25
C GLY A 78 7.29 -17.58 5.93
N GLU A 79 6.12 -18.00 5.50
CA GLU A 79 5.51 -17.55 4.25
C GLU A 79 4.55 -16.39 4.46
N ALA A 80 4.61 -15.75 5.62
CA ALA A 80 3.86 -14.55 5.91
C ALA A 80 4.81 -13.47 6.41
N ALA A 81 4.41 -12.22 6.29
CA ALA A 81 5.19 -11.11 6.79
C ALA A 81 4.29 -9.94 7.14
N VAL A 82 4.77 -9.09 8.04
CA VAL A 82 4.08 -7.88 8.45
C VAL A 82 5.01 -6.71 8.20
N ALA A 83 4.54 -5.73 7.44
CA ALA A 83 5.24 -4.47 7.24
C ALA A 83 4.46 -3.36 7.93
N THR A 84 5.16 -2.57 8.73
CA THR A 84 4.57 -1.39 9.37
C THR A 84 5.41 -0.18 8.99
N GLY A 85 4.76 0.97 8.86
CA GLY A 85 5.48 2.17 8.51
C GLY A 85 4.61 3.40 8.62
N ARG A 86 5.18 4.51 8.19
CA ARG A 86 4.48 5.79 8.13
C ARG A 86 4.49 6.27 6.69
N THR A 87 3.33 6.69 6.21
CA THR A 87 3.17 7.25 4.88
C THR A 87 2.80 8.71 4.99
N ARG A 88 3.50 9.55 4.24
CA ARG A 88 3.12 10.95 4.06
C ARG A 88 2.73 11.11 2.60
N ALA A 89 1.49 11.51 2.37
CA ALA A 89 0.96 11.64 1.03
C ALA A 89 0.39 13.03 0.82
N SER A 90 0.53 13.54 -0.39
CA SER A 90 -0.17 14.75 -0.81
C SER A 90 -0.89 14.45 -2.10
N GLY A 91 -2.00 15.13 -2.30
CA GLY A 91 -2.78 14.90 -3.49
C GLY A 91 -3.88 15.92 -3.64
N SER A 92 -4.78 15.66 -4.58
CA SER A 92 -5.93 16.52 -4.81
C SER A 92 -7.15 15.68 -5.12
N TYR A 93 -8.31 16.26 -4.79
CA TYR A 93 -9.60 15.69 -5.15
C TYR A 93 -10.48 16.86 -5.59
N GLN A 94 -10.93 16.81 -6.85
CA GLN A 94 -11.75 17.87 -7.44
C GLN A 94 -11.10 19.26 -7.29
N GLY A 95 -9.78 19.32 -7.48
CA GLY A 95 -9.02 20.57 -7.39
C GLY A 95 -8.66 21.01 -5.98
N GLN A 96 -9.15 20.32 -4.96
CA GLN A 96 -8.81 20.62 -3.56
C GLN A 96 -7.57 19.84 -3.16
N ARG A 97 -6.53 20.53 -2.72
CA ARG A 97 -5.28 19.89 -2.28
C ARG A 97 -5.38 19.49 -0.82
N ALA A 98 -4.79 18.35 -0.50
CA ALA A 98 -4.77 17.85 0.87
C ALA A 98 -3.49 17.06 1.11
N THR A 99 -3.07 17.00 2.37
CA THR A 99 -1.97 16.16 2.80
C THR A 99 -2.48 15.24 3.91
N ALA A 100 -1.87 14.05 4.01
CA ALA A 100 -2.23 13.10 5.06
C ALA A 100 -0.98 12.38 5.52
N THR A 101 -0.92 12.10 6.81
CA THR A 101 0.11 11.24 7.38
C THR A 101 -0.59 10.08 8.06
N LEU A 102 -0.19 8.88 7.69
CA LEU A 102 -0.82 7.65 8.17
C LEU A 102 0.22 6.71 8.73
N ARG A 103 -0.15 5.98 9.78
CA ARG A 103 0.54 4.74 10.15
C ARG A 103 -0.17 3.61 9.45
N PHE A 104 0.59 2.69 8.88
CA PHE A 104 -0.02 1.56 8.17
C PHE A 104 0.57 0.24 8.65
N THR A 105 -0.22 -0.80 8.46
CA THR A 105 0.19 -2.19 8.62
C THR A 105 -0.27 -2.92 7.36
N ASP A 106 0.68 -3.59 6.70
CA ASP A 106 0.39 -4.46 5.56
C ASP A 106 0.77 -5.88 5.92
N VAL A 107 -0.11 -6.82 5.64
CA VAL A 107 0.17 -8.24 5.84
C VAL A 107 0.42 -8.88 4.48
N PHE A 108 1.59 -9.50 4.34
CA PHE A 108 2.01 -10.18 3.12
C PHE A 108 1.94 -11.68 3.28
N VAL A 109 1.63 -12.39 2.21
CA VAL A 109 1.80 -13.84 2.13
C VAL A 109 2.58 -14.18 0.87
N LEU A 110 3.35 -15.27 0.95
CA LEU A 110 4.11 -15.78 -0.18
C LEU A 110 3.29 -16.90 -0.83
N ARG A 111 2.93 -16.70 -2.10
CA ARG A 111 2.13 -17.67 -2.88
C ARG A 111 2.83 -17.92 -4.20
N ASN A 112 3.17 -19.17 -4.46
CA ASN A 112 3.80 -19.55 -5.73
C ASN A 112 5.02 -18.69 -6.04
N GLY A 113 5.84 -18.43 -5.01
CA GLY A 113 7.05 -17.64 -5.17
C GLY A 113 6.84 -16.13 -5.25
N LYS A 114 5.62 -15.63 -5.06
CA LYS A 114 5.33 -14.20 -5.13
C LYS A 114 4.74 -13.70 -3.82
N TRP A 115 5.27 -12.60 -3.34
CA TRP A 115 4.69 -11.92 -2.17
C TRP A 115 3.50 -11.09 -2.61
N MET A 116 2.39 -11.22 -1.89
CA MET A 116 1.16 -10.47 -2.14
C MET A 116 0.64 -9.91 -0.83
N ILE A 117 0.03 -8.74 -0.88
CA ILE A 117 -0.59 -8.13 0.30
C ILE A 117 -2.02 -8.67 0.41
N VAL A 118 -2.37 -9.23 1.58
CA VAL A 118 -3.71 -9.79 1.81
C VAL A 118 -4.58 -8.92 2.69
N ALA A 119 -3.98 -8.05 3.49
CA ALA A 119 -4.74 -7.15 4.38
C ALA A 119 -3.92 -5.92 4.68
N SER A 120 -4.60 -4.80 4.82
CA SER A 120 -3.95 -3.52 5.17
C SER A 120 -4.81 -2.74 6.14
N HIS A 121 -4.18 -1.90 6.93
CA HIS A 121 -4.86 -1.00 7.85
C HIS A 121 -4.07 0.31 7.89
N GLY A 122 -4.77 1.43 7.85
CA GLY A 122 -4.16 2.75 7.99
C GLY A 122 -4.87 3.54 9.07
N SER A 123 -4.07 4.22 9.90
CA SER A 123 -4.59 5.13 10.93
C SER A 123 -4.01 6.51 10.69
N SER A 124 -4.84 7.54 10.82
CA SER A 124 -4.37 8.91 10.66
C SER A 124 -3.55 9.34 11.84
N LEU A 125 -2.46 10.05 11.56
CA LEU A 125 -1.68 10.75 12.57
C LEU A 125 -2.11 12.20 12.57
N ALA A 126 -2.24 12.77 13.77
CA ALA A 126 -2.69 14.15 13.92
C ALA A 126 -1.67 15.14 13.36
N ARG A 127 -0.39 14.76 13.35
CA ARG A 127 0.70 15.60 12.86
C ARG A 127 1.83 14.74 12.35
#